data_a713ceeee2d5ea6f9d7971606feb92f5
#
_entry.id   a713ceeee2d5ea6f9d7971606feb92f5
#
_cell.length_a   1.000
_cell.length_b   1.000
_cell.length_c   1.000
_cell.angle_alpha   90.00
_cell.angle_beta   90.00
_cell.angle_gamma   90.00
#
_symmetry.space_group_name_H-M   'P 1'
#
loop_
_entity.id
_entity.type
_entity.pdbx_description
1 polymer ?
#
loop_
_entity_poly.entity_id
_entity_poly.type
_entity_poly.pdbx_seq_one_letter_code
_entity_poly.pdbx_strand_id
1 'polypeptide(L)'
;MEEQILQIIKDEDSKNPLTDEEIASRLQVFREDVTTVRRKHHIPDSRKRRKPVIFEDMKRILTENPDLSDRGLTRMLEDAGYRIGKYAAGKLREELLELWIPSGVCREKENASPAPEYAKHAEYA
;
A
#
# COMPACT_ATOMS: atom_id res chain seq x y z
N MET A 1 -2.76 -2.44 29.10
CA MET A 1 -2.82 -1.58 27.90
C MET A 1 -2.06 -2.16 26.71
N GLU A 2 -0.83 -2.60 26.92
CA GLU A 2 0.00 -3.11 25.83
C GLU A 2 -0.66 -4.31 25.13
N GLU A 3 -1.14 -5.26 25.91
CA GLU A 3 -1.78 -6.45 25.36
C GLU A 3 -3.02 -6.12 24.55
N GLN A 4 -3.77 -5.11 25.01
CA GLN A 4 -4.97 -4.68 24.30
C GLN A 4 -4.62 -4.07 22.94
N ILE A 5 -3.55 -3.28 22.91
CA ILE A 5 -3.09 -2.69 21.65
C ILE A 5 -2.67 -3.78 20.67
N LEU A 6 -1.90 -4.76 21.14
CA LEU A 6 -1.43 -5.84 20.29
C LEU A 6 -2.58 -6.70 19.78
N GLN A 7 -3.60 -6.92 20.61
CA GLN A 7 -4.77 -7.70 20.21
C GLN A 7 -5.57 -6.98 19.13
N ILE A 8 -5.75 -5.66 19.27
CA ILE A 8 -6.45 -4.86 18.27
C ILE A 8 -5.73 -4.95 16.93
N ILE A 9 -4.40 -4.82 16.93
CA ILE A 9 -3.63 -4.89 15.69
C ILE A 9 -3.75 -6.28 15.07
N LYS A 10 -3.71 -7.32 15.88
CA LYS A 10 -3.81 -8.69 15.40
C LYS A 10 -5.16 -8.97 14.75
N ASP A 11 -6.23 -8.39 15.30
CA ASP A 11 -7.59 -8.66 14.84
C ASP A 11 -8.11 -7.67 13.81
N GLU A 12 -7.30 -6.67 13.43
CA GLU A 12 -7.75 -5.64 12.50
C GLU A 12 -7.95 -6.16 11.08
N ASP A 13 -8.75 -5.42 10.32
CA ASP A 13 -8.94 -5.69 8.90
C ASP A 13 -7.64 -5.36 8.16
N SER A 14 -7.07 -6.34 7.49
CA SER A 14 -5.78 -6.15 6.80
C SER A 14 -5.88 -5.13 5.66
N LYS A 15 -7.07 -4.92 5.11
CA LYS A 15 -7.27 -3.91 4.05
C LYS A 15 -7.35 -2.50 4.62
N ASN A 16 -7.82 -2.37 5.84
CA ASN A 16 -8.00 -1.08 6.50
C ASN A 16 -7.44 -1.13 7.92
N PRO A 17 -6.11 -1.27 8.07
CA PRO A 17 -5.52 -1.31 9.41
C PRO A 17 -5.79 -0.03 10.17
N LEU A 18 -5.94 -0.15 11.48
CA LEU A 18 -6.23 0.99 12.34
C LEU A 18 -4.97 1.84 12.54
N THR A 19 -5.14 3.16 12.49
CA THR A 19 -4.05 4.07 12.81
C THR A 19 -3.82 4.08 14.32
N ASP A 20 -2.65 4.60 14.73
CA ASP A 20 -2.36 4.73 16.17
C ASP A 20 -3.43 5.57 16.86
N GLU A 21 -3.92 6.60 16.17
CA GLU A 21 -4.95 7.48 16.70
C GLU A 21 -6.27 6.74 16.91
N GLU A 22 -6.65 5.91 15.95
CA GLU A 22 -7.88 5.12 16.05
C GLU A 22 -7.81 4.10 17.19
N ILE A 23 -6.66 3.46 17.35
CA ILE A 23 -6.46 2.51 18.43
C ILE A 23 -6.52 3.23 19.78
N ALA A 24 -5.85 4.39 19.85
CA ALA A 24 -5.85 5.20 21.08
C ALA A 24 -7.26 5.60 21.47
N SER A 25 -8.09 6.00 20.50
CA SER A 25 -9.49 6.35 20.75
C SER A 25 -10.28 5.18 21.32
N ARG A 26 -10.07 3.99 20.79
CA ARG A 26 -10.79 2.80 21.25
C ARG A 26 -10.47 2.46 22.68
N LEU A 27 -9.21 2.63 23.07
CA LEU A 27 -8.74 2.25 24.40
C LEU A 27 -8.71 3.42 25.37
N GLN A 28 -9.04 4.63 24.87
CA GLN A 28 -9.03 5.86 25.68
C GLN A 28 -7.65 6.09 26.30
N VAL A 29 -6.61 5.94 25.47
CA VAL A 29 -5.22 6.21 25.85
C VAL A 29 -4.67 7.25 24.89
N PHE A 30 -3.44 7.69 25.11
CA PHE A 30 -2.79 8.66 24.23
C PHE A 30 -2.23 7.95 23.00
N ARG A 31 -2.23 8.67 21.86
CA ARG A 31 -1.67 8.13 20.63
C ARG A 31 -0.20 7.73 20.82
N GLU A 32 0.54 8.52 21.60
CA GLU A 32 1.95 8.24 21.86
C GLU A 32 2.16 6.89 22.55
N ASP A 33 1.22 6.51 23.41
CA ASP A 33 1.29 5.21 24.07
C ASP A 33 1.18 4.07 23.06
N VAL A 34 0.27 4.20 22.10
CA VAL A 34 0.11 3.22 21.04
C VAL A 34 1.37 3.14 20.17
N THR A 35 1.90 4.30 19.79
CA THR A 35 3.10 4.36 18.97
C THR A 35 4.28 3.70 19.68
N THR A 36 4.44 3.95 20.97
CA THR A 36 5.54 3.38 21.77
C THR A 36 5.45 1.85 21.81
N VAL A 37 4.24 1.32 22.07
CA VAL A 37 4.05 -0.12 22.12
C VAL A 37 4.32 -0.74 20.73
N ARG A 38 3.80 -0.11 19.68
CA ARG A 38 3.97 -0.61 18.32
C ARG A 38 5.46 -0.69 17.97
N ARG A 39 6.22 0.37 18.27
CA ARG A 39 7.65 0.41 17.96
C ARG A 39 8.43 -0.60 18.79
N LYS A 40 8.04 -0.79 20.05
CA LYS A 40 8.68 -1.77 20.92
C LYS A 40 8.59 -3.18 20.32
N HIS A 41 7.50 -3.49 19.66
CA HIS A 41 7.28 -4.81 19.07
C HIS A 41 7.60 -4.86 17.59
N HIS A 42 8.26 -3.81 17.06
CA HIS A 42 8.69 -3.73 15.67
C HIS A 42 7.52 -3.88 14.68
N ILE A 43 6.36 -3.36 15.04
CA ILE A 43 5.17 -3.40 14.18
C ILE A 43 5.14 -2.11 13.37
N PRO A 44 5.07 -2.19 12.02
CA PRO A 44 5.03 -0.98 11.20
C PRO A 44 3.69 -0.26 11.33
N ASP A 45 3.64 0.99 10.84
CA ASP A 45 2.43 1.79 10.91
C ASP A 45 1.34 1.23 9.98
N SER A 46 0.14 1.80 10.07
CA SER A 46 -1.01 1.29 9.33
C SER A 46 -0.79 1.28 7.82
N ARG A 47 -0.12 2.30 7.28
CA ARG A 47 0.13 2.35 5.85
C ARG A 47 1.04 1.21 5.40
N LYS A 48 2.08 0.94 6.15
CA LYS A 48 3.00 -0.14 5.83
C LYS A 48 2.37 -1.51 6.05
N ARG A 49 1.51 -1.64 7.06
CA ARG A 49 0.82 -2.91 7.29
C ARG A 49 -0.14 -3.24 6.15
N ARG A 50 -0.78 -2.20 5.56
CA ARG A 50 -1.71 -2.40 4.45
C ARG A 50 -1.00 -2.69 3.13
N LYS A 51 0.22 -2.17 2.96
CA LYS A 51 0.89 -2.17 1.67
C LYS A 51 0.97 -3.55 0.98
N PRO A 52 1.38 -4.62 1.65
CA PRO A 52 1.46 -5.93 0.97
C PRO A 52 0.09 -6.38 0.45
N VAL A 53 -0.97 -6.12 1.21
CA VAL A 53 -2.31 -6.55 0.84
C VAL A 53 -2.83 -5.74 -0.35
N ILE A 54 -2.71 -4.42 -0.28
CA ILE A 54 -3.23 -3.57 -1.33
C ILE A 54 -2.43 -3.74 -2.63
N PHE A 55 -1.12 -3.99 -2.53
CA PHE A 55 -0.29 -4.22 -3.72
C PHE A 55 -0.73 -5.48 -4.47
N GLU A 56 -1.11 -6.54 -3.77
CA GLU A 56 -1.59 -7.75 -4.43
C GLU A 56 -2.87 -7.49 -5.21
N ASP A 57 -3.80 -6.75 -4.61
CA ASP A 57 -5.04 -6.40 -5.31
C ASP A 57 -4.76 -5.44 -6.46
N MET A 58 -3.85 -4.49 -6.28
CA MET A 58 -3.48 -3.57 -7.35
C MET A 58 -2.85 -4.29 -8.53
N LYS A 59 -2.00 -5.30 -8.26
CA LYS A 59 -1.41 -6.10 -9.33
C LYS A 59 -2.49 -6.79 -10.15
N ARG A 60 -3.48 -7.37 -9.48
CA ARG A 60 -4.58 -8.04 -10.16
C ARG A 60 -5.38 -7.05 -11.01
N ILE A 61 -5.73 -5.91 -10.42
CA ILE A 61 -6.52 -4.90 -11.12
C ILE A 61 -5.76 -4.36 -12.33
N LEU A 62 -4.50 -4.03 -12.16
CA LEU A 62 -3.70 -3.44 -13.24
C LEU A 62 -3.31 -4.45 -14.30
N THR A 63 -3.26 -5.74 -13.97
CA THR A 63 -3.04 -6.78 -14.96
C THR A 63 -4.23 -6.85 -15.92
N GLU A 64 -5.45 -6.70 -15.39
CA GLU A 64 -6.67 -6.72 -16.20
C GLU A 64 -6.91 -5.38 -16.90
N ASN A 65 -6.43 -4.29 -16.30
CA ASN A 65 -6.68 -2.93 -16.79
C ASN A 65 -5.41 -2.10 -16.74
N PRO A 66 -4.42 -2.36 -17.63
CA PRO A 66 -3.10 -1.69 -17.52
C PRO A 66 -3.16 -0.16 -17.65
N ASP A 67 -4.16 0.36 -18.40
CA ASP A 67 -4.27 1.79 -18.65
C ASP A 67 -5.29 2.48 -17.76
N LEU A 68 -5.66 1.84 -16.66
CA LEU A 68 -6.65 2.38 -15.73
C LEU A 68 -6.16 3.68 -15.13
N SER A 69 -7.06 4.70 -15.10
CA SER A 69 -6.71 5.98 -14.48
C SER A 69 -6.64 5.85 -12.96
N ASP A 70 -6.03 6.84 -12.30
CA ASP A 70 -5.98 6.84 -10.84
C ASP A 70 -7.37 6.83 -10.23
N ARG A 71 -8.32 7.55 -10.85
CA ARG A 71 -9.71 7.56 -10.39
C ARG A 71 -10.33 6.18 -10.53
N GLY A 72 -10.13 5.53 -11.68
CA GLY A 72 -10.65 4.19 -11.90
C GLY A 72 -10.04 3.17 -10.94
N LEU A 73 -8.73 3.27 -10.72
CA LEU A 73 -8.05 2.42 -9.77
C LEU A 73 -8.61 2.60 -8.36
N THR A 74 -8.81 3.86 -7.96
CA THR A 74 -9.38 4.17 -6.65
C THR A 74 -10.75 3.53 -6.49
N ARG A 75 -11.60 3.65 -7.52
CA ARG A 75 -12.94 3.07 -7.47
C ARG A 75 -12.88 1.56 -7.32
N MET A 76 -12.01 0.90 -8.05
CA MET A 76 -11.90 -0.54 -7.97
C MET A 76 -11.36 -1.00 -6.61
N LEU A 77 -10.45 -0.22 -6.02
CA LEU A 77 -9.96 -0.52 -4.68
C LEU A 77 -11.06 -0.32 -3.64
N GLU A 78 -11.86 0.73 -3.79
CA GLU A 78 -13.00 0.93 -2.89
C GLU A 78 -13.99 -0.21 -2.99
N ASP A 79 -14.27 -0.66 -4.22
CA ASP A 79 -15.16 -1.81 -4.42
C ASP A 79 -14.60 -3.08 -3.80
N ALA A 80 -13.28 -3.19 -3.71
CA ALA A 80 -12.62 -4.33 -3.08
C ALA A 80 -12.57 -4.22 -1.56
N GLY A 81 -13.05 -3.11 -0.99
CA GLY A 81 -13.16 -2.95 0.45
C GLY A 81 -12.13 -2.03 1.08
N TYR A 82 -11.32 -1.34 0.28
CA TYR A 82 -10.31 -0.42 0.82
C TYR A 82 -10.90 0.97 1.05
N ARG A 83 -10.47 1.61 2.13
CA ARG A 83 -10.79 3.03 2.36
C ARG A 83 -9.58 3.83 1.94
N ILE A 84 -9.59 4.32 0.71
CA ILE A 84 -8.42 5.00 0.14
C ILE A 84 -8.90 6.10 -0.80
N GLY A 85 -8.18 7.23 -0.80
CA GLY A 85 -8.46 8.32 -1.70
C GLY A 85 -7.62 8.23 -2.98
N LYS A 86 -8.00 9.04 -3.96
CA LYS A 86 -7.35 9.05 -5.27
C LYS A 86 -5.85 9.38 -5.16
N TYR A 87 -5.50 10.35 -4.32
CA TYR A 87 -4.10 10.76 -4.17
C TYR A 87 -3.26 9.60 -3.62
N ALA A 88 -3.75 8.95 -2.57
CA ALA A 88 -3.04 7.83 -1.97
C ALA A 88 -2.93 6.64 -2.93
N ALA A 89 -4.00 6.38 -3.69
CA ALA A 89 -3.98 5.30 -4.67
C ALA A 89 -2.95 5.58 -5.76
N GLY A 90 -2.88 6.83 -6.24
CA GLY A 90 -1.89 7.20 -7.24
C GLY A 90 -0.47 7.06 -6.75
N LYS A 91 -0.22 7.45 -5.50
CA LYS A 91 1.11 7.29 -4.90
C LYS A 91 1.52 5.84 -4.79
N LEU A 92 0.61 5.00 -4.32
CA LEU A 92 0.89 3.56 -4.21
C LEU A 92 1.12 2.92 -5.56
N ARG A 93 0.38 3.38 -6.59
CA ARG A 93 0.56 2.89 -7.95
C ARG A 93 1.98 3.20 -8.43
N GLU A 94 2.47 4.42 -8.18
CA GLU A 94 3.83 4.80 -8.55
C GLU A 94 4.87 3.90 -7.88
N GLU A 95 4.70 3.67 -6.57
CA GLU A 95 5.62 2.80 -5.85
C GLU A 95 5.59 1.37 -6.39
N LEU A 96 4.40 0.86 -6.66
CA LEU A 96 4.25 -0.49 -7.16
C LEU A 96 4.92 -0.67 -8.52
N LEU A 97 4.73 0.30 -9.40
CA LEU A 97 5.25 0.20 -10.77
C LEU A 97 6.77 0.31 -10.83
N GLU A 98 7.41 0.80 -9.77
CA GLU A 98 8.87 0.76 -9.67
C GLU A 98 9.38 -0.66 -9.41
N LEU A 99 8.55 -1.51 -8.83
CA LEU A 99 8.92 -2.87 -8.45
C LEU A 99 8.31 -3.93 -9.36
N TRP A 100 7.28 -3.58 -10.11
CA TRP A 100 6.49 -4.54 -10.86
C TRP A 100 5.82 -3.86 -12.05
N ILE A 101 5.72 -4.56 -13.18
CA ILE A 101 5.10 -4.05 -14.38
C ILE A 101 3.98 -4.98 -14.81
N PRO A 102 2.76 -4.46 -15.03
CA PRO A 102 1.63 -5.30 -15.44
C PRO A 102 1.89 -6.00 -16.75
N SER A 103 1.46 -7.24 -16.85
CA SER A 103 1.47 -7.96 -18.11
C SER A 103 0.59 -7.22 -19.10
N GLY A 104 1.03 -7.12 -20.34
CA GLY A 104 0.28 -6.43 -21.35
C GLY A 104 0.64 -4.97 -21.53
N VAL A 105 1.43 -4.40 -20.63
CA VAL A 105 1.96 -3.06 -20.81
C VAL A 105 3.18 -3.13 -21.71
N CYS A 106 3.15 -2.35 -22.77
CA CYS A 106 4.25 -2.32 -23.72
C CYS A 106 5.32 -1.36 -23.24
N ARG A 107 6.56 -1.83 -23.17
CA ARG A 107 7.66 -1.05 -22.61
C ARG A 107 8.82 -0.85 -23.55
N GLU A 108 8.70 -1.26 -24.74
CA GLU A 108 9.83 -1.17 -25.63
C GLU A 108 10.09 0.21 -26.09
N LYS A 109 9.43 1.02 -25.74
CA LYS A 109 9.89 2.31 -26.10
C LYS A 109 11.20 2.59 -25.46
N GLU A 110 11.32 1.91 -25.44
CA GLU A 110 12.26 2.09 -24.73
C GLU A 110 13.07 1.65 -24.66
N ASN A 111 12.74 1.23 -24.94
CA ASN A 111 13.67 0.68 -24.53
C ASN A 111 14.24 0.50 -24.42
N ALA A 112 14.10 0.61 -24.93
CA ALA A 112 14.83 0.20 -24.25
C ALA A 112 15.20 0.22 -23.77
N SER A 113 15.17 0.50 -23.89
CA SER A 113 15.86 0.28 -22.87
C SER A 113 16.08 0.25 -22.23
N PRO A 114 16.28 0.33 -22.49
CA PRO A 114 16.77 0.06 -21.38
C PRO A 114 16.94 0.27 -20.75
N ALA A 115 16.98 0.40 -21.02
CA ALA A 115 17.31 0.35 -19.90
C ALA A 115 17.44 0.78 -19.35
N PRO A 116 17.68 0.96 -19.90
CA PRO A 116 17.96 1.08 -18.99
C PRO A 116 17.95 1.62 -18.54
N GLU A 117 17.85 1.45 -18.42
CA GLU A 117 17.82 1.44 -17.65
C GLU A 117 17.80 1.77 -16.90
N TYR A 118 17.80 2.09 -17.34
CA TYR A 118 17.63 1.94 -16.56
C TYR A 118 17.79 1.96 -16.05
N ALA A 119 17.56 2.12 -17.29
CA ALA A 119 17.73 1.79 -16.70
C ALA A 119 17.83 1.98 -16.26
N LYS A 120 17.87 1.95 -16.40
CA LYS A 120 18.03 1.90 -15.93
C LYS A 120 18.11 1.84 -15.18
N HIS A 121 18.16 1.76 -15.52
CA HIS A 121 18.15 1.39 -14.89
C HIS A 121 18.29 1.27 -14.61
N ALA A 122 18.04 0.95 -15.71
CA ALA A 122 18.32 0.49 -15.40
C ALA A 122 18.28 0.45 -15.35
N GLU A 123 18.45 0.44 -15.62
CA GLU A 123 18.57 0.19 -15.49
C GLU A 123 18.65 0.34 -15.13
N TYR A 124 18.68 0.20 -15.27
CA TYR A 124 18.66 -0.10 -15.03
C TYR A 124 18.98 0.13 -15.02
N ALA A 125 18.82 -0.21 -16.40
CA ALA A 125 19.28 -0.46 -16.12
C ALA A 125 19.21 -0.24 -15.88
#